data_dfee92855fb430357cdea786a4ab5cbf
#
_entry.id   dfee92855fb430357cdea786a4ab5cbf
#
_cell.length_a   1.000
_cell.length_b   1.000
_cell.length_c   1.000
_cell.angle_alpha   90.00
_cell.angle_beta   90.00
_cell.angle_gamma   90.00
#
_symmetry.space_group_name_H-M   'P 1'
#
loop_
_entity.id
_entity.type
_entity.pdbx_description
1 polymer ?
#
loop_
_entity_poly.entity_id
_entity_poly.type
_entity_poly.pdbx_seq_one_letter_code
_entity_poly.pdbx_strand_id
1 'polypeptide(L)'
;MGSLCGAIFLTAEHSLAAPTSCRYSGGGPPFSLQSFEAQESRQTYIETLRLAAVNRLFPDDEDFQLPALSVGERRIPDASAKIPAQLLYAMAWIESKIAMAPWEVDWGTLGPPLLSFDCGYGIMQITSTIVNDGGLPSRYEALVGTHFAYNIAAGARILAEKWNEDYFPVVGASDPDHVESWYFALWAYNGWAWINHPGNPTYDPGRQPYDCDLDRSDYWDYPYQERVLGCVINPPLVDGRRLWEPHPVVLPDIPSLTAPGGALDPDLFRQTFDQIRERMSLDLPANAVPAVFTSGSANPDRTALLGAPSLDRLPMELELSSSELSQSGTMLTIENEGSGLLAWRVVSTPSWLDVGTQAGVALGSGYAFTNGPQHSVIPFAATAGGVPEGSHRGRIVLEFNYPDGSSETESIAISLDKRGAAFYEAGRPQS
;
A
#
# COMPACT_ATOMS: atom_id res chain seq x y z
N MET A 1 -12.20 -13.83 -46.12
CA MET A 1 -12.78 -12.71 -45.36
C MET A 1 -12.38 -12.95 -43.91
N GLY A 2 -11.27 -12.39 -43.55
CA GLY A 2 -10.70 -12.56 -42.22
C GLY A 2 -11.21 -11.44 -41.32
N SER A 3 -11.80 -11.81 -40.20
CA SER A 3 -12.15 -10.88 -39.11
C SER A 3 -10.98 -10.84 -38.15
N LEU A 4 -10.27 -9.74 -38.16
CA LEU A 4 -9.28 -9.40 -37.11
C LEU A 4 -10.06 -9.02 -35.83
N CYS A 5 -10.14 -9.93 -34.89
CA CYS A 5 -10.41 -9.58 -33.50
C CYS A 5 -9.13 -8.99 -32.90
N GLY A 6 -9.07 -7.67 -32.82
CA GLY A 6 -8.02 -6.97 -32.11
C GLY A 6 -8.13 -7.30 -30.63
N ALA A 7 -7.17 -8.03 -30.11
CA ALA A 7 -6.94 -8.17 -28.67
C ALA A 7 -6.60 -6.77 -28.15
N ILE A 8 -7.51 -6.19 -27.39
CA ILE A 8 -7.22 -5.02 -26.56
C ILE A 8 -6.35 -5.55 -25.41
N PHE A 9 -5.03 -5.46 -25.59
CA PHE A 9 -4.11 -5.50 -24.46
C PHE A 9 -4.43 -4.27 -23.61
N LEU A 10 -5.25 -4.45 -22.59
CA LEU A 10 -5.22 -3.55 -21.44
C LEU A 10 -3.94 -3.86 -20.68
N THR A 11 -2.81 -3.43 -21.23
CA THR A 11 -1.69 -3.04 -20.40
C THR A 11 -2.28 -2.02 -19.45
N ALA A 12 -2.21 -2.28 -18.17
CA ALA A 12 -2.50 -1.27 -17.17
C ALA A 12 -1.51 -0.13 -17.43
N GLU A 13 -1.88 0.81 -18.30
CA GLU A 13 -1.20 2.08 -18.43
C GLU A 13 -1.42 2.78 -17.10
N HIS A 14 -0.50 2.58 -16.18
CA HIS A 14 -0.43 3.35 -14.95
C HIS A 14 -0.05 4.76 -15.39
N SER A 15 -1.04 5.59 -15.57
CA SER A 15 -0.85 7.01 -15.84
C SER A 15 -0.11 7.64 -14.66
N LEU A 16 0.92 8.44 -14.93
CA LEU A 16 1.59 9.30 -13.95
C LEU A 16 0.63 10.27 -13.25
N ALA A 17 -0.54 10.49 -13.80
CA ALA A 17 -1.60 11.27 -13.18
C ALA A 17 -2.36 10.39 -12.19
N ALA A 18 -2.23 10.70 -10.89
CA ALA A 18 -3.10 10.15 -9.87
C ALA A 18 -4.58 10.28 -10.30
N PRO A 19 -5.44 9.30 -9.99
CA PRO A 19 -6.85 9.39 -10.35
C PRO A 19 -7.46 10.66 -9.77
N THR A 20 -8.23 11.37 -10.58
CA THR A 20 -8.87 12.63 -10.19
C THR A 20 -9.98 12.43 -9.15
N SER A 21 -10.42 11.19 -8.98
CA SER A 21 -11.38 10.79 -7.95
C SER A 21 -11.20 9.30 -7.65
N CYS A 22 -11.26 8.95 -6.37
CA CYS A 22 -11.21 7.57 -5.93
C CYS A 22 -12.59 7.09 -5.52
N ARG A 23 -12.98 5.90 -5.96
CA ARG A 23 -14.33 5.36 -5.78
C ARG A 23 -14.76 5.25 -4.32
N TYR A 24 -13.82 5.01 -3.41
CA TYR A 24 -14.06 4.76 -1.99
C TYR A 24 -13.49 5.84 -1.05
N SER A 25 -12.81 6.85 -1.56
CA SER A 25 -12.17 7.89 -0.76
C SER A 25 -12.97 9.19 -0.63
N GLY A 26 -14.28 9.11 -0.52
CA GLY A 26 -15.11 10.30 -0.30
C GLY A 26 -15.13 11.33 -1.45
N GLY A 27 -14.56 11.01 -2.61
CA GLY A 27 -14.65 11.81 -3.85
C GLY A 27 -13.62 12.96 -3.97
N GLY A 28 -12.65 13.04 -3.06
CA GLY A 28 -11.52 13.99 -3.19
C GLY A 28 -10.35 13.43 -3.99
N PRO A 29 -9.43 14.28 -4.47
CA PRO A 29 -8.18 13.81 -5.06
C PRO A 29 -7.33 13.10 -3.99
N PRO A 30 -6.50 12.12 -4.39
CA PRO A 30 -5.59 11.46 -3.47
C PRO A 30 -4.57 12.46 -2.90
N PHE A 31 -3.99 12.10 -1.74
CA PHE A 31 -2.91 12.89 -1.15
C PHE A 31 -1.71 12.98 -2.09
N SER A 32 -1.00 14.10 -2.06
CA SER A 32 0.28 14.25 -2.76
C SER A 32 1.40 13.64 -1.91
N LEU A 33 1.74 12.39 -2.21
CA LEU A 33 2.72 11.60 -1.48
C LEU A 33 3.94 11.29 -2.36
N GLN A 34 5.10 11.10 -1.74
CA GLN A 34 6.32 10.65 -2.39
C GLN A 34 6.79 9.35 -1.74
N SER A 35 6.89 8.29 -2.52
CA SER A 35 7.32 6.97 -2.06
C SER A 35 8.68 6.58 -2.65
N PHE A 36 9.29 5.56 -2.07
CA PHE A 36 10.53 4.97 -2.56
C PHE A 36 10.24 3.64 -3.25
N GLU A 37 10.74 3.49 -4.49
CA GLU A 37 10.73 2.21 -5.20
C GLU A 37 12.07 1.52 -5.01
N ALA A 38 12.06 0.33 -4.41
CA ALA A 38 13.30 -0.31 -3.95
C ALA A 38 14.15 -0.90 -5.10
N GLN A 39 14.28 -2.23 -5.16
CA GLN A 39 15.15 -2.91 -6.13
C GLN A 39 14.31 -3.72 -7.12
N GLU A 40 14.74 -3.77 -8.38
CA GLU A 40 14.12 -4.60 -9.41
C GLU A 40 14.03 -6.07 -9.00
N SER A 41 15.03 -6.59 -8.28
CA SER A 41 15.01 -7.94 -7.72
C SER A 41 13.91 -8.18 -6.67
N ARG A 42 13.27 -7.14 -6.16
CA ARG A 42 12.25 -7.17 -5.10
C ARG A 42 12.68 -7.83 -3.78
N GLN A 43 13.97 -8.11 -3.62
CA GLN A 43 14.46 -8.86 -2.45
C GLN A 43 14.15 -8.13 -1.14
N THR A 44 14.30 -6.81 -1.09
CA THR A 44 13.96 -5.98 0.08
C THR A 44 12.49 -6.14 0.46
N TYR A 45 11.59 -6.17 -0.50
CA TYR A 45 10.16 -6.35 -0.26
C TYR A 45 9.83 -7.77 0.24
N ILE A 46 10.43 -8.80 -0.36
CA ILE A 46 10.26 -10.18 0.08
C ILE A 46 10.71 -10.37 1.53
N GLU A 47 11.87 -9.80 1.91
CA GLU A 47 12.35 -9.85 3.29
C GLU A 47 11.41 -9.09 4.26
N THR A 48 10.86 -7.97 3.82
CA THR A 48 9.89 -7.17 4.59
C THR A 48 8.59 -7.93 4.80
N LEU A 49 8.03 -8.54 3.74
CA LEU A 49 6.84 -9.39 3.81
C LEU A 49 7.04 -10.56 4.78
N ARG A 50 8.25 -11.15 4.78
CA ARG A 50 8.59 -12.23 5.70
C ARG A 50 8.58 -11.78 7.17
N LEU A 51 9.10 -10.60 7.48
CA LEU A 51 9.06 -10.03 8.83
C LEU A 51 7.62 -9.68 9.26
N ALA A 52 6.83 -9.13 8.36
CA ALA A 52 5.43 -8.82 8.61
C ALA A 52 4.62 -10.09 8.95
N ALA A 53 4.83 -11.17 8.20
CA ALA A 53 4.16 -12.46 8.39
C ALA A 53 4.30 -13.03 9.82
N VAL A 54 5.37 -12.70 10.52
CA VAL A 54 5.69 -13.20 11.86
C VAL A 54 5.67 -12.11 12.95
N ASN A 55 5.03 -10.99 12.69
CA ASN A 55 4.92 -9.84 13.61
C ASN A 55 6.27 -9.31 14.10
N ARG A 56 7.29 -9.26 13.23
CA ARG A 56 8.62 -8.76 13.60
C ARG A 56 8.98 -7.42 12.95
N LEU A 57 8.05 -6.87 12.16
CA LEU A 57 8.31 -5.60 11.47
C LEU A 57 8.04 -4.41 12.40
N PHE A 58 6.85 -4.31 12.96
CA PHE A 58 6.43 -3.26 13.88
C PHE A 58 5.62 -3.85 15.06
N PRO A 59 6.22 -4.68 15.92
CA PRO A 59 5.48 -5.43 16.94
C PRO A 59 4.90 -4.55 18.06
N ASP A 60 5.41 -3.33 18.22
CA ASP A 60 5.03 -2.40 19.28
C ASP A 60 4.24 -1.19 18.74
N ASP A 61 3.92 -1.14 17.45
CA ASP A 61 3.14 -0.07 16.83
C ASP A 61 1.67 -0.48 16.71
N GLU A 62 0.78 0.25 17.40
CA GLU A 62 -0.65 -0.07 17.47
C GLU A 62 -1.34 -0.07 16.09
N ASP A 63 -0.86 0.73 15.14
CA ASP A 63 -1.42 0.82 13.79
C ASP A 63 -0.90 -0.28 12.85
N PHE A 64 0.29 -0.85 13.12
CA PHE A 64 1.00 -1.72 12.19
C PHE A 64 1.39 -3.08 12.75
N GLN A 65 1.23 -3.34 14.04
CA GLN A 65 1.44 -4.66 14.62
C GLN A 65 0.41 -5.67 14.10
N LEU A 66 0.84 -6.92 13.99
CA LEU A 66 -0.07 -8.02 13.66
C LEU A 66 -0.94 -8.34 14.89
N PRO A 67 -2.26 -8.36 14.79
CA PRO A 67 -3.11 -8.80 15.90
C PRO A 67 -2.94 -10.31 16.16
N ALA A 68 -3.20 -10.76 17.37
CA ALA A 68 -3.28 -12.18 17.68
C ALA A 68 -4.30 -12.86 16.76
N LEU A 69 -3.93 -14.01 16.16
CA LEU A 69 -4.82 -14.76 15.29
C LEU A 69 -5.76 -15.65 16.12
N SER A 70 -7.03 -15.69 15.75
CA SER A 70 -8.02 -16.57 16.34
C SER A 70 -7.83 -17.99 15.81
N VAL A 71 -7.39 -18.93 16.66
CA VAL A 71 -7.04 -20.29 16.26
C VAL A 71 -7.95 -21.35 16.85
N GLY A 72 -8.06 -22.47 16.14
CA GLY A 72 -8.86 -23.61 16.55
C GLY A 72 -10.37 -23.38 16.45
N GLU A 73 -11.16 -24.43 16.68
CA GLU A 73 -12.63 -24.36 16.63
C GLU A 73 -13.23 -23.30 17.58
N ARG A 74 -12.57 -23.07 18.71
CA ARG A 74 -13.02 -22.08 19.71
C ARG A 74 -12.56 -20.66 19.40
N ARG A 75 -11.79 -20.46 18.36
CA ARG A 75 -11.31 -19.13 17.94
C ARG A 75 -10.60 -18.38 19.07
N ILE A 76 -9.69 -19.06 19.75
CA ILE A 76 -8.92 -18.45 20.86
C ILE A 76 -7.81 -17.60 20.27
N PRO A 77 -7.67 -16.32 20.66
CA PRO A 77 -6.56 -15.49 20.20
C PRO A 77 -5.20 -16.07 20.60
N ASP A 78 -4.31 -16.25 19.63
CA ASP A 78 -2.94 -16.71 19.80
C ASP A 78 -1.96 -15.73 19.16
N ALA A 79 -1.20 -15.03 20.01
CA ALA A 79 -0.18 -14.08 19.56
C ALA A 79 1.08 -14.77 18.97
N SER A 80 1.23 -16.07 19.16
CA SER A 80 2.34 -16.84 18.57
C SER A 80 2.02 -17.36 17.18
N ALA A 81 0.75 -17.39 16.78
CA ALA A 81 0.29 -17.79 15.45
C ALA A 81 0.80 -16.78 14.39
N LYS A 82 1.06 -17.26 13.18
CA LYS A 82 1.71 -16.54 12.11
C LYS A 82 0.92 -16.65 10.81
N ILE A 83 1.14 -15.71 9.91
CA ILE A 83 0.68 -15.81 8.53
C ILE A 83 1.73 -16.59 7.73
N PRO A 84 1.36 -17.58 6.89
CA PRO A 84 2.31 -18.18 5.95
C PRO A 84 2.92 -17.10 5.04
N ALA A 85 4.24 -16.97 5.05
CA ALA A 85 4.92 -15.90 4.31
C ALA A 85 4.64 -15.94 2.80
N GLN A 86 4.53 -17.16 2.23
CA GLN A 86 4.19 -17.37 0.83
C GLN A 86 2.84 -16.75 0.46
N LEU A 87 1.91 -16.69 1.41
CA LEU A 87 0.61 -16.06 1.22
C LEU A 87 0.74 -14.55 1.02
N LEU A 88 1.53 -13.88 1.88
CA LEU A 88 1.77 -12.44 1.74
C LEU A 88 2.57 -12.11 0.46
N TYR A 89 3.54 -12.96 0.07
CA TYR A 89 4.26 -12.80 -1.20
C TYR A 89 3.30 -12.85 -2.39
N ALA A 90 2.44 -13.87 -2.41
CA ALA A 90 1.47 -14.07 -3.47
C ALA A 90 0.43 -12.94 -3.53
N MET A 91 -0.07 -12.48 -2.37
CA MET A 91 -0.96 -11.32 -2.31
C MET A 91 -0.30 -10.07 -2.88
N ALA A 92 0.90 -9.70 -2.41
CA ALA A 92 1.63 -8.54 -2.89
C ALA A 92 1.91 -8.60 -4.41
N TRP A 93 2.14 -9.81 -4.94
CA TRP A 93 2.30 -10.01 -6.37
C TRP A 93 1.00 -9.79 -7.15
N ILE A 94 -0.12 -10.31 -6.66
CA ILE A 94 -1.43 -10.13 -7.31
C ILE A 94 -1.89 -8.67 -7.24
N GLU A 95 -1.64 -7.99 -6.12
CA GLU A 95 -2.05 -6.59 -5.92
C GLU A 95 -1.24 -5.61 -6.79
N SER A 96 0.08 -5.75 -6.85
CA SER A 96 0.95 -4.71 -7.41
C SER A 96 2.16 -5.23 -8.18
N LYS A 97 2.33 -6.54 -8.34
CA LYS A 97 3.61 -7.16 -8.77
C LYS A 97 4.76 -6.82 -7.82
N ILE A 98 4.44 -6.63 -6.55
CA ILE A 98 5.37 -6.23 -5.49
C ILE A 98 6.09 -4.91 -5.88
N ALA A 99 5.32 -3.88 -6.21
CA ALA A 99 5.82 -2.55 -6.54
C ALA A 99 5.17 -1.49 -5.63
N MET A 100 5.98 -0.57 -5.12
CA MET A 100 5.51 0.55 -4.28
C MET A 100 5.09 1.75 -5.13
N ALA A 101 5.71 1.93 -6.28
CA ALA A 101 5.48 3.02 -7.21
C ALA A 101 5.08 2.49 -8.61
N PRO A 102 4.52 3.34 -9.49
CA PRO A 102 4.24 2.99 -10.89
C PRO A 102 5.53 2.62 -11.65
N TRP A 103 5.35 1.86 -12.72
CA TRP A 103 6.47 1.36 -13.54
C TRP A 103 7.34 2.45 -14.19
N GLU A 104 6.84 3.69 -14.27
CA GLU A 104 7.58 4.86 -14.74
C GLU A 104 8.61 5.38 -13.73
N VAL A 105 8.50 4.94 -12.47
CA VAL A 105 9.48 5.28 -11.43
C VAL A 105 10.62 4.28 -11.47
N ASP A 106 11.81 4.77 -11.68
CA ASP A 106 13.02 3.94 -11.74
C ASP A 106 13.28 3.26 -10.38
N TRP A 107 13.74 2.02 -10.43
CA TRP A 107 14.17 1.30 -9.23
C TRP A 107 15.27 2.06 -8.48
N GLY A 108 15.13 2.12 -7.16
CA GLY A 108 16.06 2.84 -6.29
C GLY A 108 15.85 4.35 -6.25
N THR A 109 14.70 4.85 -6.71
CA THR A 109 14.39 6.29 -6.72
C THR A 109 13.11 6.64 -5.97
N LEU A 110 12.86 7.94 -5.82
CA LEU A 110 11.63 8.50 -5.26
C LEU A 110 10.65 8.85 -6.39
N GLY A 111 9.38 8.56 -6.15
CA GLY A 111 8.29 8.91 -7.07
C GLY A 111 6.92 8.91 -6.37
N PRO A 112 5.83 9.12 -7.10
CA PRO A 112 4.49 8.96 -6.54
C PRO A 112 4.25 7.49 -6.16
N PRO A 113 3.39 7.18 -5.17
CA PRO A 113 2.99 5.82 -4.88
C PRO A 113 2.17 5.21 -6.01
N LEU A 114 2.22 3.90 -6.16
CA LEU A 114 1.28 3.16 -7.00
C LEU A 114 -0.14 3.33 -6.46
N LEU A 115 -1.07 3.74 -7.33
CA LEU A 115 -2.47 3.92 -6.98
C LEU A 115 -3.37 3.12 -7.91
N SER A 116 -4.30 2.34 -7.36
CA SER A 116 -5.38 1.75 -8.13
C SER A 116 -6.51 2.74 -8.39
N PHE A 117 -7.47 2.35 -9.25
CA PHE A 117 -8.64 3.17 -9.59
C PHE A 117 -9.56 3.47 -8.40
N ASP A 118 -9.49 2.66 -7.35
CA ASP A 118 -10.24 2.78 -6.11
C ASP A 118 -9.37 3.29 -4.94
N CYS A 119 -8.22 3.89 -5.25
CA CYS A 119 -7.24 4.44 -4.32
C CYS A 119 -6.61 3.41 -3.37
N GLY A 120 -6.31 2.23 -3.85
CA GLY A 120 -5.39 1.33 -3.17
C GLY A 120 -3.95 1.82 -3.31
N TYR A 121 -3.24 1.95 -2.19
CA TYR A 121 -1.87 2.48 -2.15
C TYR A 121 -0.82 1.36 -2.10
N GLY A 122 0.19 1.46 -2.95
CA GLY A 122 1.45 0.72 -2.89
C GLY A 122 1.33 -0.80 -3.05
N ILE A 123 2.25 -1.52 -2.42
CA ILE A 123 2.47 -2.96 -2.60
C ILE A 123 1.24 -3.81 -2.29
N MET A 124 0.54 -3.50 -1.21
CA MET A 124 -0.60 -4.26 -0.72
C MET A 124 -1.95 -3.62 -1.10
N GLN A 125 -1.96 -2.59 -1.94
CA GLN A 125 -3.13 -1.87 -2.45
C GLN A 125 -4.12 -1.49 -1.34
N ILE A 126 -3.62 -0.80 -0.31
CA ILE A 126 -4.39 -0.45 0.87
C ILE A 126 -5.41 0.65 0.56
N THR A 127 -6.68 0.32 0.68
CA THR A 127 -7.81 1.25 0.60
C THR A 127 -8.43 1.53 1.97
N SER A 128 -8.26 0.61 2.91
CA SER A 128 -8.87 0.68 4.25
C SER A 128 -8.30 1.85 5.04
N THR A 129 -9.18 2.66 5.63
CA THR A 129 -8.84 3.84 6.43
C THR A 129 -8.11 4.96 5.69
N ILE A 130 -7.97 4.88 4.38
CA ILE A 130 -7.44 5.97 3.54
C ILE A 130 -8.62 6.84 3.09
N VAL A 131 -8.76 8.00 3.71
CA VAL A 131 -9.86 8.93 3.43
C VAL A 131 -9.30 10.32 3.15
N ASN A 132 -9.42 10.77 1.92
CA ASN A 132 -9.10 12.16 1.60
C ASN A 132 -10.33 13.05 1.82
N ASP A 133 -10.41 13.68 2.98
CA ASP A 133 -11.43 14.65 3.37
C ASP A 133 -11.08 16.10 2.98
N GLY A 134 -10.02 16.29 2.22
CA GLY A 134 -9.47 17.60 1.82
C GLY A 134 -8.46 18.17 2.81
N GLY A 135 -8.10 17.41 3.85
CA GLY A 135 -7.07 17.74 4.82
C GLY A 135 -5.67 17.23 4.43
N LEU A 136 -4.75 17.35 5.36
CA LEU A 136 -3.43 16.72 5.30
C LEU A 136 -3.54 15.25 5.74
N PRO A 137 -2.68 14.35 5.24
CA PRO A 137 -2.76 12.95 5.60
C PRO A 137 -2.49 12.72 7.09
N SER A 138 -3.25 11.82 7.70
CA SER A 138 -2.94 11.28 9.03
C SER A 138 -1.58 10.57 9.04
N ARG A 139 -1.09 10.20 10.23
CA ARG A 139 0.15 9.40 10.34
C ARG A 139 0.04 8.08 9.57
N TYR A 140 -1.06 7.38 9.75
CA TYR A 140 -1.31 6.11 9.05
C TYR A 140 -1.31 6.27 7.53
N GLU A 141 -2.07 7.22 6.99
CA GLU A 141 -2.16 7.48 5.55
C GLU A 141 -0.80 7.87 4.95
N ALA A 142 -0.06 8.73 5.65
CA ALA A 142 1.28 9.13 5.23
C ALA A 142 2.24 7.93 5.16
N LEU A 143 2.31 7.12 6.21
CA LEU A 143 3.21 5.97 6.28
C LEU A 143 2.85 4.88 5.28
N VAL A 144 1.57 4.55 5.14
CA VAL A 144 1.07 3.56 4.16
C VAL A 144 1.36 4.00 2.72
N GLY A 145 1.21 5.30 2.43
CA GLY A 145 1.39 5.83 1.08
C GLY A 145 2.85 6.04 0.67
N THR A 146 3.78 6.16 1.63
CA THR A 146 5.15 6.58 1.32
C THR A 146 6.23 5.53 1.60
N HIS A 147 6.02 4.66 2.59
CA HIS A 147 7.04 3.75 3.07
C HIS A 147 6.60 2.29 2.92
N PHE A 148 7.30 1.54 2.07
CA PHE A 148 6.96 0.15 1.73
C PHE A 148 6.77 -0.77 2.95
N ALA A 149 7.57 -0.60 4.02
CA ALA A 149 7.48 -1.47 5.19
C ALA A 149 6.15 -1.26 5.96
N TYR A 150 5.70 -0.03 6.09
CA TYR A 150 4.41 0.26 6.71
C TYR A 150 3.23 -0.17 5.82
N ASN A 151 3.36 -0.01 4.49
CA ASN A 151 2.37 -0.53 3.54
C ASN A 151 2.21 -2.06 3.66
N ILE A 152 3.32 -2.77 3.70
CA ILE A 152 3.34 -4.23 3.87
C ILE A 152 2.76 -4.65 5.23
N ALA A 153 3.14 -3.96 6.32
CA ALA A 153 2.62 -4.26 7.65
C ALA A 153 1.11 -4.03 7.74
N ALA A 154 0.60 -2.92 7.16
CA ALA A 154 -0.82 -2.64 7.06
C ALA A 154 -1.58 -3.75 6.31
N GLY A 155 -1.06 -4.22 5.17
CA GLY A 155 -1.66 -5.32 4.42
C GLY A 155 -1.71 -6.62 5.20
N ALA A 156 -0.63 -6.99 5.90
CA ALA A 156 -0.59 -8.16 6.75
C ALA A 156 -1.59 -8.06 7.91
N ARG A 157 -1.69 -6.88 8.54
CA ARG A 157 -2.67 -6.59 9.60
C ARG A 157 -4.10 -6.74 9.10
N ILE A 158 -4.44 -6.11 7.97
CA ILE A 158 -5.79 -6.20 7.39
C ILE A 158 -6.15 -7.66 7.10
N LEU A 159 -5.23 -8.45 6.53
CA LEU A 159 -5.49 -9.88 6.31
C LEU A 159 -5.75 -10.63 7.62
N ALA A 160 -4.98 -10.35 8.68
CA ALA A 160 -5.19 -10.93 10.00
C ALA A 160 -6.53 -10.50 10.64
N GLU A 161 -6.93 -9.25 10.44
CA GLU A 161 -8.24 -8.76 10.86
C GLU A 161 -9.37 -9.51 10.12
N LYS A 162 -9.23 -9.73 8.79
CA LYS A 162 -10.19 -10.54 8.03
C LYS A 162 -10.23 -12.00 8.48
N TRP A 163 -9.10 -12.57 8.86
CA TRP A 163 -9.05 -13.87 9.50
C TRP A 163 -9.82 -13.90 10.83
N ASN A 164 -9.72 -12.85 11.62
CA ASN A 164 -10.34 -12.75 12.94
C ASN A 164 -11.84 -12.45 12.92
N GLU A 165 -12.39 -12.00 11.80
CA GLU A 165 -13.82 -11.71 11.65
C GLU A 165 -14.69 -12.96 11.96
N ASP A 166 -15.74 -12.77 12.76
CA ASP A 166 -16.53 -13.90 13.24
C ASP A 166 -17.59 -14.44 12.28
N TYR A 167 -17.92 -13.67 11.27
CA TYR A 167 -19.00 -14.01 10.33
C TYR A 167 -18.51 -14.69 9.05
N PHE A 168 -17.21 -14.65 8.71
CA PHE A 168 -16.71 -15.37 7.55
C PHE A 168 -16.63 -16.89 7.81
N PRO A 169 -16.89 -17.72 6.80
CA PRO A 169 -16.61 -19.13 6.86
C PRO A 169 -15.13 -19.41 7.16
N VAL A 170 -14.81 -20.60 7.59
CA VAL A 170 -13.45 -21.04 7.85
C VAL A 170 -13.17 -22.39 7.17
N VAL A 171 -11.90 -22.65 6.91
CA VAL A 171 -11.40 -23.94 6.45
C VAL A 171 -10.45 -24.50 7.52
N GLY A 172 -10.50 -25.80 7.77
CA GLY A 172 -9.53 -26.46 8.65
C GLY A 172 -9.57 -26.02 10.10
N ALA A 173 -10.75 -25.78 10.66
CA ALA A 173 -10.94 -25.41 12.07
C ALA A 173 -10.10 -24.17 12.48
N SER A 174 -9.86 -23.23 11.58
CA SER A 174 -9.03 -22.03 11.81
C SER A 174 -7.59 -22.35 12.21
N ASP A 175 -6.97 -23.29 11.52
CA ASP A 175 -5.54 -23.58 11.64
C ASP A 175 -4.74 -22.65 10.70
N PRO A 176 -4.03 -21.63 11.22
CA PRO A 176 -3.34 -20.65 10.40
C PRO A 176 -2.08 -21.22 9.70
N ASP A 177 -1.58 -22.38 10.13
CA ASP A 177 -0.41 -23.00 9.53
C ASP A 177 -0.70 -23.60 8.14
N HIS A 178 -1.98 -23.79 7.79
CA HIS A 178 -2.39 -24.24 6.46
C HIS A 178 -2.84 -23.08 5.58
N VAL A 179 -2.23 -22.94 4.43
CA VAL A 179 -2.52 -21.86 3.46
C VAL A 179 -3.98 -21.90 3.01
N GLU A 180 -4.56 -23.09 2.87
CA GLU A 180 -5.96 -23.33 2.52
C GLU A 180 -6.94 -22.70 3.51
N SER A 181 -6.55 -22.65 4.80
CA SER A 181 -7.39 -22.07 5.85
C SER A 181 -7.64 -20.57 5.66
N TRP A 182 -6.80 -19.90 4.90
CA TRP A 182 -6.89 -18.47 4.59
C TRP A 182 -7.82 -18.14 3.43
N TYR A 183 -8.42 -19.11 2.77
CA TYR A 183 -9.25 -18.92 1.57
C TYR A 183 -10.29 -17.81 1.71
N PHE A 184 -11.04 -17.80 2.81
CA PHE A 184 -12.09 -16.81 3.03
C PHE A 184 -11.54 -15.47 3.52
N ALA A 185 -10.47 -15.46 4.27
CA ALA A 185 -9.79 -14.21 4.66
C ALA A 185 -9.20 -13.50 3.43
N LEU A 186 -8.65 -14.23 2.46
CA LEU A 186 -8.21 -13.69 1.17
C LEU A 186 -9.38 -13.08 0.39
N TRP A 187 -10.49 -13.79 0.28
CA TRP A 187 -11.67 -13.26 -0.39
C TRP A 187 -12.18 -11.99 0.30
N ALA A 188 -12.22 -11.99 1.64
CA ALA A 188 -12.62 -10.84 2.43
C ALA A 188 -11.65 -9.65 2.30
N TYR A 189 -10.36 -9.90 2.14
CA TYR A 189 -9.37 -8.87 1.85
C TYR A 189 -9.72 -8.10 0.56
N ASN A 190 -10.14 -8.79 -0.47
CA ASN A 190 -10.61 -8.19 -1.74
C ASN A 190 -12.09 -7.83 -1.71
N GLY A 191 -12.62 -7.38 -0.56
CA GLY A 191 -13.93 -6.78 -0.40
C GLY A 191 -15.10 -7.74 -0.35
N TRP A 192 -14.90 -9.07 -0.24
CA TRP A 192 -15.96 -10.07 -0.21
C TRP A 192 -16.95 -9.95 -1.39
N ALA A 193 -16.45 -9.58 -2.56
CA ALA A 193 -17.26 -9.28 -3.73
C ALA A 193 -17.77 -10.56 -4.40
N TRP A 194 -19.01 -10.49 -4.95
CA TRP A 194 -19.58 -11.59 -5.73
C TRP A 194 -18.71 -12.04 -6.91
N ILE A 195 -17.99 -11.10 -7.52
CA ILE A 195 -17.07 -11.42 -8.62
C ILE A 195 -16.01 -12.45 -8.21
N ASN A 196 -15.66 -12.53 -6.94
CA ASN A 196 -14.69 -13.49 -6.41
C ASN A 196 -15.32 -14.78 -5.88
N HIS A 197 -16.64 -14.97 -6.06
CA HIS A 197 -17.29 -16.21 -5.66
C HIS A 197 -16.86 -17.34 -6.59
N PRO A 198 -16.31 -18.46 -6.09
CA PRO A 198 -15.76 -19.55 -6.92
C PRO A 198 -16.79 -20.22 -7.84
N GLY A 199 -18.05 -20.17 -7.45
CA GLY A 199 -19.19 -20.65 -8.26
C GLY A 199 -19.82 -19.57 -9.15
N ASN A 200 -19.18 -18.40 -9.32
CA ASN A 200 -19.67 -17.40 -10.25
C ASN A 200 -19.71 -17.96 -11.68
N PRO A 201 -20.84 -17.83 -12.42
CA PRO A 201 -21.00 -18.39 -13.76
C PRO A 201 -20.02 -17.88 -14.81
N THR A 202 -19.28 -16.82 -14.51
CA THR A 202 -18.22 -16.30 -15.40
C THR A 202 -16.98 -17.18 -15.38
N TYR A 203 -16.82 -18.04 -14.37
CA TYR A 203 -15.67 -18.94 -14.23
C TYR A 203 -15.97 -20.33 -14.76
N ASP A 204 -14.99 -20.93 -15.45
CA ASP A 204 -15.06 -22.34 -15.81
C ASP A 204 -15.02 -23.22 -14.55
N PRO A 205 -16.05 -24.03 -14.28
CA PRO A 205 -16.04 -24.92 -13.11
C PRO A 205 -14.94 -26.00 -13.19
N GLY A 206 -14.41 -26.28 -14.38
CA GLY A 206 -13.29 -27.23 -14.60
C GLY A 206 -11.92 -26.57 -14.74
N ARG A 207 -11.80 -25.27 -14.37
CA ARG A 207 -10.53 -24.55 -14.47
C ARG A 207 -9.42 -25.21 -13.68
N GLN A 208 -8.24 -25.22 -14.27
CA GLN A 208 -7.04 -25.65 -13.56
C GLN A 208 -6.60 -24.55 -12.55
N PRO A 209 -5.82 -24.88 -11.51
CA PRO A 209 -5.24 -23.88 -10.62
C PRO A 209 -4.53 -22.77 -11.41
N TYR A 210 -4.69 -21.51 -10.94
CA TYR A 210 -4.02 -20.37 -11.56
C TYR A 210 -2.49 -20.57 -11.53
N ASP A 211 -1.83 -20.21 -12.62
CA ASP A 211 -0.38 -20.33 -12.75
C ASP A 211 0.25 -18.94 -12.85
N CYS A 212 0.94 -18.53 -11.80
CA CYS A 212 1.54 -17.22 -11.67
C CYS A 212 2.84 -17.06 -12.47
N ASP A 213 3.44 -18.18 -12.88
CA ASP A 213 4.68 -18.23 -13.66
C ASP A 213 4.45 -17.93 -15.15
N LEU A 214 3.21 -18.01 -15.60
CA LEU A 214 2.85 -17.77 -17.00
C LEU A 214 2.31 -16.34 -17.15
N ASP A 215 2.72 -15.68 -18.25
CA ASP A 215 2.08 -14.44 -18.71
C ASP A 215 0.72 -14.81 -19.32
N ARG A 216 -0.31 -14.79 -18.48
CA ARG A 216 -1.65 -15.28 -18.82
C ARG A 216 -2.60 -14.15 -19.16
N SER A 217 -3.29 -14.32 -20.27
CA SER A 217 -4.42 -13.48 -20.65
C SER A 217 -5.71 -13.78 -19.87
N ASP A 218 -5.73 -14.87 -19.09
CA ASP A 218 -6.88 -15.39 -18.36
C ASP A 218 -6.90 -14.99 -16.87
N TYR A 219 -6.18 -13.94 -16.50
CA TYR A 219 -6.14 -13.41 -15.13
C TYR A 219 -7.55 -13.21 -14.53
N TRP A 220 -8.51 -12.74 -15.33
CA TRP A 220 -9.86 -12.45 -14.90
C TRP A 220 -10.80 -13.68 -14.92
N ASP A 221 -10.29 -14.84 -15.34
CA ASP A 221 -11.05 -16.10 -15.35
C ASP A 221 -10.96 -16.84 -14.00
N TYR A 222 -10.34 -16.21 -12.99
CA TYR A 222 -10.14 -16.74 -11.66
C TYR A 222 -10.57 -15.75 -10.58
N PRO A 223 -11.23 -16.22 -9.50
CA PRO A 223 -11.48 -15.39 -8.33
C PRO A 223 -10.17 -15.01 -7.62
N TYR A 224 -10.17 -13.88 -6.95
CA TYR A 224 -8.98 -13.31 -6.32
C TYR A 224 -8.19 -14.31 -5.46
N GLN A 225 -8.86 -14.99 -4.55
CA GLN A 225 -8.23 -15.94 -3.63
C GLN A 225 -7.58 -17.13 -4.37
N GLU A 226 -8.15 -17.58 -5.49
CA GLU A 226 -7.55 -18.65 -6.29
C GLU A 226 -6.33 -18.18 -7.08
N ARG A 227 -6.30 -16.91 -7.49
CA ARG A 227 -5.10 -16.29 -8.08
C ARG A 227 -3.96 -16.22 -7.06
N VAL A 228 -4.27 -15.79 -5.83
CA VAL A 228 -3.28 -15.75 -4.74
C VAL A 228 -2.75 -17.15 -4.45
N LEU A 229 -3.63 -18.13 -4.24
CA LEU A 229 -3.24 -19.53 -3.96
C LEU A 229 -2.48 -20.17 -5.13
N GLY A 230 -2.83 -19.82 -6.36
CA GLY A 230 -2.08 -20.23 -7.56
C GLY A 230 -0.65 -19.71 -7.57
N CYS A 231 -0.43 -18.45 -7.12
CA CYS A 231 0.91 -17.89 -6.96
C CYS A 231 1.70 -18.53 -5.81
N VAL A 232 1.03 -19.09 -4.80
CA VAL A 232 1.71 -19.90 -3.76
C VAL A 232 2.21 -21.21 -4.35
N ILE A 233 1.43 -21.84 -5.23
CA ILE A 233 1.80 -23.10 -5.92
C ILE A 233 2.91 -22.85 -6.95
N ASN A 234 2.74 -21.84 -7.79
CA ASN A 234 3.63 -21.50 -8.89
C ASN A 234 4.08 -20.03 -8.77
N PRO A 235 5.12 -19.77 -7.98
CA PRO A 235 5.67 -18.43 -7.82
C PRO A 235 6.17 -17.83 -9.14
N PRO A 236 6.03 -16.52 -9.34
CA PRO A 236 6.47 -15.83 -10.55
C PRO A 236 7.99 -15.89 -10.72
N LEU A 237 8.41 -15.93 -11.97
CA LEU A 237 9.81 -15.80 -12.36
C LEU A 237 10.14 -14.31 -12.60
N VAL A 238 11.21 -13.85 -11.97
CA VAL A 238 11.85 -12.57 -12.26
C VAL A 238 13.30 -12.85 -12.61
N ASP A 239 13.73 -12.43 -13.78
CA ASP A 239 15.07 -12.72 -14.34
C ASP A 239 15.41 -14.22 -14.35
N GLY A 240 14.41 -15.07 -14.63
CA GLY A 240 14.56 -16.51 -14.69
C GLY A 240 14.71 -17.21 -13.34
N ARG A 241 14.44 -16.50 -12.23
CA ARG A 241 14.45 -17.03 -10.87
C ARG A 241 13.09 -16.85 -10.21
N ARG A 242 12.64 -17.88 -9.51
CA ARG A 242 11.44 -17.76 -8.67
C ARG A 242 11.69 -16.77 -7.54
N LEU A 243 10.71 -15.90 -7.28
CA LEU A 243 10.82 -14.93 -6.20
C LEU A 243 10.76 -15.56 -4.81
N TRP A 244 10.10 -16.70 -4.69
CA TRP A 244 10.03 -17.50 -3.45
C TRP A 244 9.88 -18.99 -3.77
N GLU A 245 10.08 -19.83 -2.75
CA GLU A 245 9.90 -21.27 -2.87
C GLU A 245 8.40 -21.61 -2.96
N PRO A 246 8.00 -22.47 -3.92
CA PRO A 246 6.63 -22.92 -4.05
C PRO A 246 6.18 -23.73 -2.83
N HIS A 247 4.88 -23.62 -2.52
CA HIS A 247 4.26 -24.46 -1.50
C HIS A 247 3.05 -25.18 -2.12
N PRO A 248 2.86 -26.48 -1.87
CA PRO A 248 1.70 -27.20 -2.36
C PRO A 248 0.43 -26.73 -1.67
N VAL A 249 -0.62 -26.49 -2.44
CA VAL A 249 -1.93 -26.06 -1.95
C VAL A 249 -2.99 -26.92 -2.62
N VAL A 250 -3.97 -27.36 -1.86
CA VAL A 250 -5.17 -28.05 -2.37
C VAL A 250 -6.36 -27.12 -2.16
N LEU A 251 -6.97 -26.66 -3.25
CA LEU A 251 -8.12 -25.77 -3.13
C LEU A 251 -9.26 -26.44 -2.34
N PRO A 252 -9.89 -25.73 -1.38
CA PRO A 252 -11.05 -26.25 -0.67
C PRO A 252 -12.22 -26.53 -1.63
N ASP A 253 -12.94 -27.60 -1.38
CA ASP A 253 -14.20 -27.88 -2.09
C ASP A 253 -15.32 -26.99 -1.52
N ILE A 254 -15.71 -25.95 -2.28
CA ILE A 254 -16.69 -24.93 -1.86
C ILE A 254 -18.11 -25.11 -2.42
N PRO A 255 -18.46 -26.16 -3.18
CA PRO A 255 -19.83 -26.36 -3.67
C PRO A 255 -20.87 -26.36 -2.55
N SER A 256 -20.50 -26.72 -1.33
CA SER A 256 -21.38 -26.73 -0.16
C SER A 256 -21.84 -25.34 0.28
N LEU A 257 -21.16 -24.27 -0.14
CA LEU A 257 -21.55 -22.87 0.11
C LEU A 257 -22.53 -22.35 -0.94
N THR A 258 -22.78 -23.13 -2.01
CA THR A 258 -23.81 -22.82 -2.96
C THR A 258 -25.16 -23.17 -2.35
N ALA A 259 -26.14 -22.26 -2.43
CA ALA A 259 -27.51 -22.53 -2.00
C ALA A 259 -28.05 -23.82 -2.67
N PRO A 260 -28.96 -24.56 -2.02
CA PRO A 260 -29.59 -25.74 -2.62
C PRO A 260 -30.20 -25.36 -3.96
N GLY A 261 -29.62 -25.84 -5.07
CA GLY A 261 -30.07 -25.54 -6.43
C GLY A 261 -29.04 -24.91 -7.37
N GLY A 262 -27.84 -24.59 -6.90
CA GLY A 262 -26.70 -24.23 -7.75
C GLY A 262 -26.76 -22.85 -8.42
N ALA A 263 -27.83 -22.10 -8.25
CA ALA A 263 -27.94 -20.72 -8.75
C ALA A 263 -27.64 -19.75 -7.59
N LEU A 264 -26.45 -19.20 -7.59
CA LEU A 264 -26.08 -18.12 -6.68
C LEU A 264 -26.64 -16.82 -7.23
N ASP A 265 -27.80 -16.44 -6.71
CA ASP A 265 -28.34 -15.10 -6.88
C ASP A 265 -27.40 -14.12 -6.14
N PRO A 266 -26.83 -13.10 -6.80
CA PRO A 266 -26.01 -12.08 -6.15
C PRO A 266 -26.70 -11.38 -4.97
N ASP A 267 -28.02 -11.22 -5.05
CA ASP A 267 -28.81 -10.60 -3.98
C ASP A 267 -28.99 -11.56 -2.80
N LEU A 268 -29.13 -12.87 -3.06
CA LEU A 268 -29.16 -13.89 -2.02
C LEU A 268 -27.80 -14.03 -1.32
N PHE A 269 -26.71 -13.92 -2.06
CA PHE A 269 -25.37 -13.92 -1.51
C PHE A 269 -25.15 -12.77 -0.50
N ARG A 270 -25.59 -11.56 -0.81
CA ARG A 270 -25.53 -10.41 0.10
C ARG A 270 -26.39 -10.61 1.35
N GLN A 271 -27.61 -11.09 1.17
CA GLN A 271 -28.56 -11.34 2.28
C GLN A 271 -28.11 -12.48 3.19
N THR A 272 -27.48 -13.51 2.62
CA THR A 272 -27.07 -14.69 3.38
C THR A 272 -25.99 -14.34 4.41
N PHE A 273 -25.12 -13.38 4.15
CA PHE A 273 -24.09 -12.94 5.11
C PHE A 273 -24.65 -12.22 6.32
N ASP A 274 -25.64 -11.34 6.13
CA ASP A 274 -26.33 -10.67 7.23
C ASP A 274 -27.17 -11.64 8.07
N GLN A 275 -27.46 -12.82 7.56
CA GLN A 275 -28.32 -13.83 8.18
C GLN A 275 -27.56 -15.05 8.75
N ILE A 276 -26.31 -15.27 8.33
CA ILE A 276 -25.51 -16.39 8.86
C ILE A 276 -25.09 -16.06 10.29
N ARG A 277 -25.85 -16.56 11.24
CA ARG A 277 -25.54 -16.44 12.68
C ARG A 277 -24.57 -17.49 13.19
N GLU A 278 -24.35 -18.54 12.40
CA GLU A 278 -23.44 -19.63 12.72
C GLU A 278 -22.37 -19.69 11.62
N ARG A 279 -21.12 -19.59 12.03
CA ARG A 279 -19.98 -19.68 11.14
C ARG A 279 -19.97 -21.06 10.46
N MET A 280 -19.94 -21.07 9.14
CA MET A 280 -19.75 -22.30 8.38
C MET A 280 -18.28 -22.73 8.46
N SER A 281 -18.07 -24.02 8.72
CA SER A 281 -16.75 -24.63 8.71
C SER A 281 -16.67 -25.68 7.60
N LEU A 282 -15.62 -25.60 6.80
CA LEU A 282 -15.27 -26.61 5.80
C LEU A 282 -14.11 -27.43 6.33
N ASP A 283 -14.09 -28.72 5.97
CA ASP A 283 -12.96 -29.56 6.29
C ASP A 283 -11.70 -29.10 5.54
N LEU A 284 -10.56 -29.24 6.19
CA LEU A 284 -9.27 -29.07 5.53
C LEU A 284 -9.12 -30.17 4.47
N PRO A 285 -8.68 -29.86 3.23
CA PRO A 285 -8.43 -30.86 2.22
C PRO A 285 -7.47 -31.97 2.71
N ALA A 286 -7.77 -33.21 2.39
CA ALA A 286 -7.05 -34.37 2.94
C ALA A 286 -5.53 -34.40 2.65
N ASN A 287 -5.08 -33.69 1.65
CA ASN A 287 -3.67 -33.61 1.26
C ASN A 287 -3.05 -32.23 1.54
N ALA A 288 -3.71 -31.36 2.32
CA ALA A 288 -3.15 -30.07 2.72
C ALA A 288 -1.87 -30.29 3.54
N VAL A 289 -0.88 -29.46 3.28
CA VAL A 289 0.44 -29.51 3.92
C VAL A 289 0.65 -28.21 4.70
N PRO A 290 1.01 -28.29 6.00
CA PRO A 290 1.28 -27.07 6.76
C PRO A 290 2.46 -26.29 6.18
N ALA A 291 2.36 -24.98 6.20
CA ALA A 291 3.43 -24.09 5.76
C ALA A 291 4.66 -24.27 6.66
N VAL A 292 5.82 -24.34 6.03
CA VAL A 292 7.08 -24.40 6.76
C VAL A 292 7.48 -22.98 7.13
N PHE A 293 7.30 -22.62 8.39
CA PHE A 293 7.90 -21.39 8.93
C PHE A 293 9.40 -21.62 9.09
N THR A 294 10.14 -21.44 7.99
CA THR A 294 11.59 -21.52 8.07
C THR A 294 12.10 -20.43 8.99
N SER A 295 12.53 -20.82 10.17
CA SER A 295 13.54 -20.08 10.90
C SER A 295 14.81 -20.15 10.06
N GLY A 296 14.80 -19.43 8.93
CA GLY A 296 15.98 -19.33 8.08
C GLY A 296 17.16 -18.88 8.92
N SER A 297 18.31 -19.46 8.70
CA SER A 297 19.56 -19.25 9.46
C SER A 297 20.12 -17.82 9.40
N ALA A 298 19.44 -16.92 8.74
CA ALA A 298 19.59 -15.47 8.80
C ALA A 298 18.20 -14.89 8.98
N ASN A 299 17.75 -14.79 10.21
CA ASN A 299 16.66 -13.90 10.57
C ASN A 299 17.10 -12.50 10.11
N PRO A 300 16.50 -11.87 9.07
CA PRO A 300 16.87 -10.51 8.76
C PRO A 300 16.65 -9.73 10.04
N ASP A 301 17.72 -9.10 10.49
CA ASP A 301 17.59 -8.13 11.55
C ASP A 301 16.72 -7.01 10.99
N ARG A 302 15.60 -6.72 11.65
CA ARG A 302 14.73 -5.59 11.31
C ARG A 302 15.57 -4.31 11.12
N THR A 303 16.55 -4.08 11.99
CA THR A 303 17.45 -2.94 11.92
C THR A 303 18.28 -2.94 10.64
N ALA A 304 18.77 -4.12 10.22
CA ALA A 304 19.50 -4.23 8.94
C ALA A 304 18.62 -3.92 7.74
N LEU A 305 17.31 -4.25 7.80
CA LEU A 305 16.35 -4.00 6.74
C LEU A 305 15.85 -2.55 6.70
N LEU A 306 15.49 -1.99 7.86
CA LEU A 306 14.88 -0.67 7.96
C LEU A 306 15.89 0.45 8.17
N GLY A 307 17.10 0.10 8.60
CA GLY A 307 18.15 1.06 8.92
C GLY A 307 17.93 1.79 10.25
N ALA A 308 18.73 2.82 10.45
CA ALA A 308 18.65 3.77 11.56
C ALA A 308 18.67 5.19 10.97
N PRO A 309 17.53 5.71 10.54
CA PRO A 309 17.45 7.06 9.98
C PRO A 309 17.73 8.12 11.04
N SER A 310 18.25 9.25 10.60
CA SER A 310 18.56 10.40 11.43
C SER A 310 18.28 11.68 10.63
N LEU A 311 17.40 12.53 11.16
CA LEU A 311 17.09 13.80 10.54
C LEU A 311 18.29 14.75 10.59
N ASP A 312 18.67 15.33 9.43
CA ASP A 312 19.56 16.48 9.41
C ASP A 312 18.84 17.74 9.90
N ARG A 313 19.64 18.71 10.32
CA ARG A 313 19.14 19.95 10.90
C ARG A 313 18.31 20.75 9.86
N LEU A 314 17.03 20.94 10.18
CA LEU A 314 16.15 21.80 9.39
C LEU A 314 16.42 23.28 9.65
N PRO A 315 16.12 24.17 8.68
CA PRO A 315 16.18 25.62 8.90
C PRO A 315 15.16 26.05 9.96
N MET A 316 15.56 26.96 10.85
CA MET A 316 14.64 27.48 11.87
C MET A 316 13.61 28.45 11.29
N GLU A 317 13.96 29.10 10.19
CA GLU A 317 13.13 30.10 9.50
C GLU A 317 13.35 30.05 7.98
N LEU A 318 12.26 30.21 7.23
CA LEU A 318 12.26 30.35 5.77
C LEU A 318 11.60 31.68 5.39
N GLU A 319 12.31 32.49 4.67
CA GLU A 319 11.78 33.71 4.07
C GLU A 319 11.39 33.42 2.62
N LEU A 320 10.12 33.59 2.27
CA LEU A 320 9.61 33.40 0.94
C LEU A 320 9.46 34.74 0.21
N SER A 321 9.81 34.76 -1.05
CA SER A 321 9.47 35.89 -1.93
C SER A 321 8.21 35.59 -2.76
N SER A 322 7.47 36.62 -3.11
CA SER A 322 6.27 36.51 -3.96
C SER A 322 6.59 35.96 -5.36
N SER A 323 7.80 36.23 -5.87
CA SER A 323 8.27 35.73 -7.15
C SER A 323 8.60 34.25 -7.11
N GLU A 324 9.17 33.76 -6.01
CA GLU A 324 9.49 32.34 -5.81
C GLU A 324 8.21 31.51 -5.68
N LEU A 325 7.23 31.96 -4.90
CA LEU A 325 5.93 31.27 -4.79
C LEU A 325 5.17 31.20 -6.13
N SER A 326 5.30 32.20 -6.99
CA SER A 326 4.64 32.21 -8.29
C SER A 326 5.34 31.31 -9.32
N GLN A 327 6.61 30.99 -9.11
CA GLN A 327 7.43 30.19 -10.03
C GLN A 327 7.64 28.74 -9.54
N SER A 328 7.02 28.33 -8.45
CA SER A 328 7.23 27.00 -7.81
C SER A 328 8.71 26.73 -7.48
N GLY A 329 9.48 27.79 -7.18
CA GLY A 329 10.93 27.70 -7.02
C GLY A 329 11.42 27.54 -5.59
N THR A 330 10.57 27.76 -4.60
CA THR A 330 10.95 27.56 -3.19
C THR A 330 10.57 26.16 -2.74
N MET A 331 11.52 25.48 -2.14
CA MET A 331 11.32 24.15 -1.60
C MET A 331 12.08 23.96 -0.29
N LEU A 332 11.52 23.17 0.59
CA LEU A 332 12.20 22.67 1.78
C LEU A 332 12.81 21.30 1.46
N THR A 333 14.08 21.15 1.75
CA THR A 333 14.79 19.88 1.61
C THR A 333 14.81 19.16 2.95
N ILE A 334 14.51 17.87 2.94
CA ILE A 334 14.61 16.95 4.08
C ILE A 334 15.70 15.96 3.77
N GLU A 335 16.71 15.90 4.61
CA GLU A 335 17.86 15.02 4.46
C GLU A 335 17.92 14.01 5.59
N ASN A 336 18.32 12.77 5.25
CA ASN A 336 18.53 11.69 6.20
C ASN A 336 20.02 11.38 6.27
N GLU A 337 20.68 11.81 7.34
CA GLU A 337 22.11 11.55 7.60
C GLU A 337 22.39 10.11 8.04
N GLY A 338 21.35 9.40 8.47
CA GLY A 338 21.46 8.02 8.92
C GLY A 338 21.41 7.00 7.80
N SER A 339 20.91 5.81 8.09
CA SER A 339 20.67 4.75 7.12
C SER A 339 19.17 4.45 6.99
N GLY A 340 18.75 3.76 5.94
CA GLY A 340 17.35 3.41 5.73
C GLY A 340 16.51 4.57 5.20
N LEU A 341 15.23 4.57 5.55
CA LEU A 341 14.25 5.56 5.10
C LEU A 341 13.73 6.34 6.30
N LEU A 342 13.85 7.67 6.25
CA LEU A 342 13.21 8.57 7.21
C LEU A 342 11.84 8.98 6.66
N ALA A 343 10.76 8.50 7.25
CA ALA A 343 9.40 8.87 6.87
C ALA A 343 9.02 10.20 7.51
N TRP A 344 8.39 11.08 6.72
CA TRP A 344 7.94 12.39 7.17
C TRP A 344 6.55 12.73 6.65
N ARG A 345 5.83 13.60 7.36
CA ARG A 345 4.57 14.19 6.89
C ARG A 345 4.43 15.64 7.34
N VAL A 346 3.63 16.39 6.62
CA VAL A 346 3.19 17.71 7.00
C VAL A 346 2.01 17.59 7.96
N VAL A 347 2.13 18.15 9.15
CA VAL A 347 1.08 18.14 10.19
C VAL A 347 0.22 19.39 10.10
N SER A 348 0.84 20.54 9.80
CA SER A 348 0.11 21.79 9.59
C SER A 348 0.88 22.77 8.73
N THR A 349 0.13 23.62 8.02
CA THR A 349 0.64 24.73 7.21
C THR A 349 -0.17 26.00 7.48
N PRO A 350 0.39 27.20 7.22
CA PRO A 350 -0.40 28.41 7.19
C PRO A 350 -1.46 28.34 6.08
N SER A 351 -2.63 28.89 6.30
CA SER A 351 -3.75 28.87 5.34
C SER A 351 -3.48 29.52 3.98
N TRP A 352 -2.43 30.31 3.88
CA TRP A 352 -2.00 30.99 2.66
C TRP A 352 -0.94 30.23 1.86
N LEU A 353 -0.47 29.07 2.39
CA LEU A 353 0.60 28.26 1.80
C LEU A 353 0.08 26.88 1.45
N ASP A 354 0.25 26.47 0.21
CA ASP A 354 0.09 25.10 -0.24
C ASP A 354 1.45 24.40 -0.29
N VAL A 355 1.44 23.12 0.08
CA VAL A 355 2.60 22.23 -0.03
C VAL A 355 2.32 21.24 -1.15
N GLY A 356 3.24 21.16 -2.10
CA GLY A 356 3.09 20.29 -3.28
C GLY A 356 3.27 18.81 -2.97
N THR A 357 3.95 18.47 -1.86
CA THR A 357 4.10 17.12 -1.33
C THR A 357 3.76 17.14 0.14
N GLN A 358 2.83 16.29 0.57
CA GLN A 358 2.28 16.31 1.93
C GLN A 358 2.93 15.29 2.86
N ALA A 359 3.52 14.23 2.30
CA ALA A 359 4.32 13.26 3.03
C ALA A 359 5.28 12.53 2.09
N GLY A 360 6.33 11.95 2.64
CA GLY A 360 7.33 11.24 1.86
C GLY A 360 8.35 10.51 2.73
N VAL A 361 9.42 10.08 2.07
CA VAL A 361 10.58 9.48 2.72
C VAL A 361 11.86 10.15 2.23
N ALA A 362 12.84 10.34 3.13
CA ALA A 362 14.18 10.76 2.79
C ALA A 362 15.13 9.56 2.86
N LEU A 363 15.95 9.39 1.81
CA LEU A 363 16.85 8.27 1.66
C LEU A 363 18.12 8.48 2.46
N GLY A 364 18.45 7.51 3.33
CA GLY A 364 19.73 7.46 4.01
C GLY A 364 20.76 6.57 3.31
N SER A 365 21.91 6.40 3.92
CA SER A 365 22.95 5.51 3.42
C SER A 365 22.43 4.09 3.25
N GLY A 366 22.85 3.40 2.20
CA GLY A 366 22.40 2.06 1.85
C GLY A 366 21.18 2.01 0.93
N TYR A 367 20.45 3.12 0.75
CA TYR A 367 19.36 3.26 -0.20
C TYR A 367 19.68 4.25 -1.34
N ALA A 368 20.84 4.87 -1.28
CA ALA A 368 21.30 5.78 -2.31
C ALA A 368 21.69 5.01 -3.58
N PHE A 369 20.85 5.02 -4.58
CA PHE A 369 21.18 4.52 -5.92
C PHE A 369 21.43 5.68 -6.87
N THR A 370 22.59 5.81 -7.23
CA THR A 370 23.39 6.24 -8.38
C THR A 370 22.98 7.48 -9.20
N ASN A 371 21.73 7.95 -9.34
CA ASN A 371 21.43 9.06 -10.27
C ASN A 371 20.22 9.93 -9.96
N GLY A 372 19.53 9.74 -8.83
CA GLY A 372 18.39 10.53 -8.43
C GLY A 372 18.67 11.43 -7.21
N PRO A 373 17.81 12.39 -6.91
CA PRO A 373 17.91 13.17 -5.68
C PRO A 373 17.78 12.23 -4.48
N GLN A 374 18.79 12.25 -3.60
CA GLN A 374 18.84 11.43 -2.39
C GLN A 374 18.05 12.05 -1.22
N HIS A 375 17.50 13.23 -1.43
CA HIS A 375 16.75 13.98 -0.45
C HIS A 375 15.31 14.19 -0.90
N SER A 376 14.42 14.25 0.04
CA SER A 376 13.03 14.59 -0.18
C SER A 376 12.85 16.09 -0.24
N VAL A 377 11.97 16.58 -1.09
CA VAL A 377 11.70 18.02 -1.24
C VAL A 377 10.21 18.31 -1.08
N ILE A 378 9.91 19.38 -0.38
CA ILE A 378 8.56 19.93 -0.26
C ILE A 378 8.49 21.21 -1.07
N PRO A 379 7.91 21.21 -2.28
CA PRO A 379 7.70 22.44 -3.03
C PRO A 379 6.56 23.26 -2.41
N PHE A 380 6.74 24.57 -2.39
CA PHE A 380 5.76 25.49 -1.87
C PHE A 380 5.08 26.27 -2.99
N ALA A 381 3.78 26.54 -2.80
CA ALA A 381 2.99 27.39 -3.68
C ALA A 381 2.05 28.28 -2.86
N ALA A 382 1.61 29.39 -3.46
CA ALA A 382 0.50 30.15 -2.89
C ALA A 382 -0.80 29.35 -3.07
N THR A 383 -1.71 29.43 -2.08
CA THR A 383 -3.04 28.84 -2.20
C THR A 383 -3.79 29.37 -3.44
N ALA A 384 -4.73 28.58 -3.96
CA ALA A 384 -5.50 28.91 -5.16
C ALA A 384 -6.24 30.26 -5.08
N GLY A 385 -6.62 30.71 -3.88
CA GLY A 385 -7.19 32.04 -3.63
C GLY A 385 -6.19 33.18 -3.68
N GLY A 386 -4.90 32.85 -3.85
CA GLY A 386 -3.80 33.80 -3.77
C GLY A 386 -3.54 34.31 -2.35
N VAL A 387 -2.41 34.95 -2.17
CA VAL A 387 -2.05 35.58 -0.88
C VAL A 387 -2.32 37.07 -1.01
N PRO A 388 -3.05 37.72 -0.08
CA PRO A 388 -3.24 39.16 -0.08
C PRO A 388 -1.89 39.92 -0.03
N GLU A 389 -1.90 41.22 -0.38
CA GLU A 389 -0.71 42.06 -0.18
C GLU A 389 -0.43 42.24 1.31
N GLY A 390 0.86 42.31 1.65
CA GLY A 390 1.32 42.51 3.02
C GLY A 390 2.31 41.46 3.49
N SER A 391 2.65 41.55 4.76
CA SER A 391 3.54 40.60 5.42
C SER A 391 2.73 39.46 6.05
N HIS A 392 3.04 38.23 5.68
CA HIS A 392 2.43 37.03 6.19
C HIS A 392 3.45 36.22 7.00
N ARG A 393 3.02 35.70 8.13
CA ARG A 393 3.83 34.81 8.97
C ARG A 393 3.06 33.58 9.37
N GLY A 394 3.76 32.48 9.53
CA GLY A 394 3.17 31.23 9.98
C GLY A 394 4.25 30.21 10.36
N ARG A 395 3.82 28.98 10.51
CA ARG A 395 4.69 27.85 10.77
C ARG A 395 4.26 26.66 9.92
N ILE A 396 5.25 25.93 9.41
CA ILE A 396 5.07 24.58 8.92
C ILE A 396 5.47 23.65 10.05
N VAL A 397 4.64 22.67 10.34
CA VAL A 397 4.93 21.63 11.31
C VAL A 397 5.07 20.31 10.57
N LEU A 398 6.21 19.65 10.76
CA LEU A 398 6.54 18.34 10.21
C LEU A 398 6.63 17.32 11.32
N GLU A 399 6.20 16.10 11.03
CA GLU A 399 6.40 14.93 11.89
C GLU A 399 7.28 13.94 11.17
N PHE A 400 8.25 13.39 11.87
CA PHE A 400 9.19 12.38 11.40
C PHE A 400 8.94 11.09 12.18
N ASN A 401 8.89 9.96 11.47
CA ASN A 401 8.61 8.66 12.06
C ASN A 401 9.79 7.72 11.85
N TYR A 402 10.20 7.09 12.92
CA TYR A 402 11.34 6.18 12.95
C TYR A 402 10.90 4.72 13.03
N PRO A 403 11.69 3.78 12.51
CA PRO A 403 11.34 2.36 12.53
C PRO A 403 11.18 1.75 13.92
N ASP A 404 11.76 2.35 14.96
CA ASP A 404 11.60 1.91 16.35
C ASP A 404 10.24 2.27 16.97
N GLY A 405 9.40 3.00 16.22
CA GLY A 405 8.08 3.47 16.66
C GLY A 405 8.12 4.86 17.30
N SER A 406 9.30 5.46 17.46
CA SER A 406 9.41 6.84 17.93
C SER A 406 9.02 7.84 16.83
N SER A 407 8.61 9.03 17.25
CA SER A 407 8.38 10.15 16.35
C SER A 407 8.89 11.44 16.97
N GLU A 408 9.27 12.39 16.12
CA GLU A 408 9.61 13.74 16.52
C GLU A 408 8.87 14.76 15.66
N THR A 409 8.69 15.96 16.18
CA THR A 409 7.97 17.03 15.50
C THR A 409 8.86 18.26 15.43
N GLU A 410 9.05 18.78 14.22
CA GLU A 410 9.81 19.99 13.94
C GLU A 410 8.90 21.12 13.45
N SER A 411 9.21 22.35 13.86
CA SER A 411 8.43 23.53 13.54
C SER A 411 9.31 24.61 12.93
N ILE A 412 9.06 24.91 11.66
CA ILE A 412 9.82 25.91 10.88
C ILE A 412 8.99 27.18 10.76
N ALA A 413 9.54 28.31 11.20
CA ALA A 413 8.91 29.61 10.98
C ALA A 413 8.96 29.95 9.48
N ILE A 414 7.86 30.49 8.96
CA ILE A 414 7.78 30.87 7.55
C ILE A 414 7.21 32.28 7.43
N SER A 415 7.85 33.10 6.60
CA SER A 415 7.43 34.46 6.36
C SER A 415 7.38 34.75 4.85
N LEU A 416 6.44 35.59 4.46
CA LEU A 416 6.27 36.08 3.10
C LEU A 416 5.96 37.61 3.15
N ASP A 417 6.73 38.38 2.42
CA ASP A 417 6.42 39.82 2.18
C ASP A 417 5.95 39.98 0.73
N LYS A 418 4.63 40.03 0.55
CA LYS A 418 4.03 40.27 -0.77
C LYS A 418 3.82 41.77 -1.00
N ARG A 419 4.70 42.36 -1.77
CA ARG A 419 4.57 43.75 -2.21
C ARG A 419 3.70 43.82 -3.47
N GLY A 420 2.76 44.77 -3.50
CA GLY A 420 1.97 45.04 -4.69
C GLY A 420 2.87 45.43 -5.88
N ALA A 421 2.46 45.03 -7.09
CA ALA A 421 3.14 45.52 -8.29
C ALA A 421 3.13 47.05 -8.29
N ALA A 422 4.31 47.67 -8.16
CA ALA A 422 4.43 49.08 -8.35
C ALA A 422 4.04 49.41 -9.81
N PHE A 423 2.85 49.96 -10.01
CA PHE A 423 2.51 50.56 -11.30
C PHE A 423 3.48 51.69 -11.56
N TYR A 424 4.47 51.50 -12.40
CA TYR A 424 5.19 52.57 -13.04
C TYR A 424 4.19 53.25 -13.98
N GLU A 425 3.56 54.34 -13.53
CA GLU A 425 2.96 55.28 -14.47
C GLU A 425 4.07 55.76 -15.40
N ALA A 426 4.04 55.25 -16.62
CA ALA A 426 4.89 55.78 -17.68
C ALA A 426 4.53 57.24 -17.84
N GLY A 427 5.45 58.12 -17.41
CA GLY A 427 5.28 59.56 -17.49
C GLY A 427 4.83 59.98 -18.89
N ARG A 428 3.71 60.69 -18.97
CA ARG A 428 3.30 61.37 -20.18
C ARG A 428 4.42 62.32 -20.60
N PRO A 429 4.82 62.32 -21.87
CA PRO A 429 5.67 63.37 -22.36
C PRO A 429 4.89 64.71 -22.29
N GLN A 430 5.42 65.65 -21.56
CA GLN A 430 4.92 67.08 -21.62
C GLN A 430 5.18 67.62 -23.01
N SER A 431 4.12 68.07 -23.66
CA SER A 431 4.11 68.86 -24.91
C SER A 431 4.66 70.19 -24.72
#